data_806df85438d14cc15906c6929f19c7b4
#
_entry.id   806df85438d14cc15906c6929f19c7b4
#
_cell.length_a   1.000
_cell.length_b   1.000
_cell.length_c   1.000
_cell.angle_alpha   90.00
_cell.angle_beta   90.00
_cell.angle_gamma   90.00
#
_symmetry.space_group_name_H-M   'P 1'
#
loop_
_entity.id
_entity.type
_entity.pdbx_description
1 polymer ?
#
loop_
_entity_poly.entity_id
_entity_poly.type
_entity_poly.pdbx_seq_one_letter_code
_entity_poly.pdbx_strand_id
1 'polypeptide(L)'
;MCKIRKMVRQKCDNDIFRLKAVSLLRQIEEAKEFLSHHKPSLGFWGEHLFRGFLRENLPNDVNVTQGFVTLDEDFDSIRQKLFYLIHKKEDNVERVFSDPISPQCDIILYRDKVVKSFGEIDIVNAKDVVCVIEVKCSINRKGFKDVLSNFKRLSAMGIQNKYIFIYNAPNYDTLKSYFYPKQDKMNDEVVVDDGANALYDHGDETYLPSAIIGVNRDYLLCQDFIVGEPDKLGYVAYRLTKEKANLSCLKLFLSSLFQVIEGEDDISKKPFEMDFDDMIFDYSFGLYN
;
A
#
# COMPACT_ATOMS: atom_id res chain seq x y z
N MET A 1 17.79 36.54 -8.14
CA MET A 1 16.33 36.43 -7.90
C MET A 1 15.72 35.02 -8.12
N CYS A 2 16.21 34.23 -9.08
CA CYS A 2 15.64 32.90 -9.38
C CYS A 2 15.83 31.87 -8.24
N LYS A 3 17.00 31.80 -7.60
CA LYS A 3 17.29 30.86 -6.49
C LYS A 3 16.40 31.09 -5.25
N ILE A 4 16.15 32.33 -4.88
CA ILE A 4 15.33 32.66 -3.70
C ILE A 4 13.87 32.27 -3.93
N ARG A 5 13.33 32.49 -5.14
CA ARG A 5 11.96 32.06 -5.49
C ARG A 5 11.81 30.52 -5.49
N LYS A 6 12.84 29.78 -5.94
CA LYS A 6 12.84 28.31 -5.96
C LYS A 6 12.88 27.76 -4.51
N MET A 7 13.74 28.30 -3.64
CA MET A 7 13.79 27.92 -2.22
C MET A 7 12.51 28.21 -1.45
N VAL A 8 11.89 29.37 -1.68
CA VAL A 8 10.62 29.73 -1.01
C VAL A 8 9.49 28.82 -1.47
N ARG A 9 9.42 28.49 -2.76
CA ARG A 9 8.40 27.57 -3.31
C ARG A 9 8.56 26.16 -2.74
N GLN A 10 9.77 25.63 -2.70
CA GLN A 10 10.08 24.29 -2.16
C GLN A 10 9.75 24.17 -0.66
N LYS A 11 10.02 25.24 0.13
CA LYS A 11 9.67 25.29 1.56
C LYS A 11 8.14 25.31 1.78
N CYS A 12 7.39 26.08 0.97
CA CYS A 12 5.93 26.09 1.01
C CYS A 12 5.33 24.73 0.68
N ASP A 13 5.84 24.04 -0.35
CA ASP A 13 5.30 22.72 -0.77
C ASP A 13 5.48 21.67 0.33
N ASN A 14 6.60 21.66 1.02
CA ASN A 14 6.84 20.73 2.13
C ASN A 14 5.90 20.98 3.32
N ASP A 15 5.64 22.23 3.65
CA ASP A 15 4.71 22.62 4.72
C ASP A 15 3.27 22.21 4.38
N ILE A 16 2.85 22.29 3.12
CA ILE A 16 1.51 21.87 2.67
C ILE A 16 1.28 20.38 2.90
N PHE A 17 2.20 19.50 2.50
CA PHE A 17 2.03 18.06 2.69
C PHE A 17 2.05 17.65 4.16
N ARG A 18 2.85 18.34 4.97
CA ARG A 18 2.81 18.16 6.42
C ARG A 18 1.45 18.57 7.00
N LEU A 19 0.91 19.71 6.60
CA LEU A 19 -0.42 20.15 7.04
C LEU A 19 -1.51 19.17 6.58
N LYS A 20 -1.41 18.64 5.36
CA LYS A 20 -2.34 17.61 4.86
C LYS A 20 -2.25 16.31 5.68
N ALA A 21 -1.04 15.85 6.03
CA ALA A 21 -0.85 14.68 6.88
C ALA A 21 -1.47 14.89 8.27
N VAL A 22 -1.22 16.05 8.89
CA VAL A 22 -1.82 16.41 10.19
C VAL A 22 -3.34 16.47 10.07
N SER A 23 -3.88 17.03 9.00
CA SER A 23 -5.33 17.11 8.76
C SER A 23 -5.95 15.71 8.65
N LEU A 24 -5.34 14.80 7.90
CA LEU A 24 -5.81 13.40 7.79
C LEU A 24 -5.81 12.70 9.15
N LEU A 25 -4.73 12.85 9.92
CA LEU A 25 -4.65 12.27 11.27
C LEU A 25 -5.71 12.83 12.21
N ARG A 26 -5.92 14.15 12.20
CA ARG A 26 -6.93 14.79 13.03
C ARG A 26 -8.33 14.30 12.70
N GLN A 27 -8.69 14.21 11.42
CA GLN A 27 -10.00 13.72 11.00
C GLN A 27 -10.25 12.27 11.42
N ILE A 28 -9.21 11.40 11.40
CA ILE A 28 -9.35 10.02 11.86
C ILE A 28 -9.48 9.95 13.41
N GLU A 29 -8.79 10.80 14.15
CA GLU A 29 -8.94 10.87 15.61
C GLU A 29 -10.33 11.40 16.00
N GLU A 30 -10.82 12.44 15.33
CA GLU A 30 -12.20 12.94 15.52
C GLU A 30 -13.23 11.84 15.23
N ALA A 31 -13.06 11.07 14.13
CA ALA A 31 -13.93 9.95 13.81
C ALA A 31 -13.90 8.86 14.88
N LYS A 32 -12.77 8.59 15.52
CA LYS A 32 -12.64 7.61 16.60
C LYS A 32 -13.49 7.97 17.81
N GLU A 33 -13.61 9.24 18.14
CA GLU A 33 -14.45 9.70 19.27
C GLU A 33 -15.92 9.30 19.07
N PHE A 34 -16.43 9.39 17.83
CA PHE A 34 -17.81 9.03 17.48
C PHE A 34 -17.99 7.54 17.15
N LEU A 35 -16.99 6.90 16.56
CA LEU A 35 -17.06 5.54 16.00
C LEU A 35 -16.29 4.52 16.85
N SER A 36 -15.89 4.88 18.09
CA SER A 36 -15.05 4.03 18.96
C SER A 36 -15.59 2.61 19.18
N HIS A 37 -16.91 2.47 19.18
CA HIS A 37 -17.60 1.19 19.37
C HIS A 37 -17.86 0.43 18.06
N HIS A 38 -17.58 1.03 16.88
CA HIS A 38 -17.86 0.44 15.58
C HIS A 38 -16.65 0.48 14.65
N LYS A 39 -15.70 -0.42 14.88
CA LYS A 39 -14.44 -0.51 14.11
C LYS A 39 -14.62 -0.56 12.59
N PRO A 40 -15.60 -1.32 12.01
CA PRO A 40 -15.79 -1.33 10.57
C PRO A 40 -16.10 0.06 9.99
N SER A 41 -16.95 0.86 10.67
CA SER A 41 -17.25 2.23 10.23
C SER A 41 -16.05 3.14 10.27
N LEU A 42 -15.17 2.98 11.27
CA LEU A 42 -13.92 3.74 11.34
C LEU A 42 -12.98 3.37 10.19
N GLY A 43 -12.88 2.08 9.82
CA GLY A 43 -12.13 1.61 8.65
C GLY A 43 -12.62 2.28 7.38
N PHE A 44 -13.92 2.14 7.11
CA PHE A 44 -14.58 2.75 5.95
C PHE A 44 -14.37 4.28 5.88
N TRP A 45 -14.45 4.97 7.03
CA TRP A 45 -14.20 6.41 7.09
C TRP A 45 -12.75 6.75 6.71
N GLY A 46 -11.77 5.99 7.22
CA GLY A 46 -10.36 6.16 6.87
C GLY A 46 -10.10 5.98 5.36
N GLU A 47 -10.68 4.94 4.76
CA GLU A 47 -10.62 4.69 3.34
C GLU A 47 -11.22 5.86 2.54
N HIS A 48 -12.40 6.36 2.94
CA HIS A 48 -13.08 7.49 2.31
C HIS A 48 -12.25 8.78 2.37
N LEU A 49 -11.69 9.10 3.53
CA LEU A 49 -10.83 10.28 3.71
C LEU A 49 -9.61 10.23 2.81
N PHE A 50 -8.92 9.08 2.78
CA PHE A 50 -7.71 8.95 1.97
C PHE A 50 -8.02 8.94 0.47
N ARG A 51 -9.12 8.32 0.07
CA ARG A 51 -9.62 8.36 -1.32
C ARG A 51 -9.91 9.79 -1.78
N GLY A 52 -10.56 10.60 -0.94
CA GLY A 52 -10.77 12.03 -1.18
C GLY A 52 -9.46 12.79 -1.37
N PHE A 53 -8.50 12.56 -0.46
CA PHE A 53 -7.17 13.14 -0.55
C PHE A 53 -6.45 12.77 -1.87
N LEU A 54 -6.52 11.54 -2.31
CA LEU A 54 -5.89 11.11 -3.58
C LEU A 54 -6.55 11.80 -4.78
N ARG A 55 -7.88 11.88 -4.83
CA ARG A 55 -8.62 12.57 -5.91
C ARG A 55 -8.23 14.03 -6.06
N GLU A 56 -7.89 14.70 -4.96
CA GLU A 56 -7.47 16.10 -4.97
C GLU A 56 -6.00 16.30 -5.39
N ASN A 57 -5.18 15.25 -5.33
CA ASN A 57 -3.73 15.39 -5.47
C ASN A 57 -3.12 14.57 -6.60
N LEU A 58 -3.87 13.69 -7.24
CA LEU A 58 -3.42 12.91 -8.39
C LEU A 58 -3.82 13.58 -9.72
N PRO A 59 -3.16 13.22 -10.84
CA PRO A 59 -3.51 13.70 -12.16
C PRO A 59 -4.96 13.33 -12.55
N ASN A 60 -5.61 14.18 -13.37
CA ASN A 60 -7.00 14.01 -13.75
C ASN A 60 -7.26 12.80 -14.66
N ASP A 61 -6.23 12.22 -15.26
CA ASP A 61 -6.30 11.02 -16.11
C ASP A 61 -6.25 9.72 -15.30
N VAL A 62 -6.10 9.82 -13.98
CA VAL A 62 -6.13 8.68 -13.06
C VAL A 62 -7.39 8.71 -12.22
N ASN A 63 -8.17 7.66 -12.34
CA ASN A 63 -9.38 7.47 -11.55
C ASN A 63 -9.05 6.81 -10.20
N VAL A 64 -9.81 7.19 -9.17
CA VAL A 64 -9.66 6.68 -7.80
C VAL A 64 -10.98 6.10 -7.34
N THR A 65 -11.03 4.79 -7.11
CA THR A 65 -12.22 4.08 -6.65
C THR A 65 -11.91 3.07 -5.55
N GLN A 66 -12.95 2.40 -5.07
CA GLN A 66 -12.88 1.17 -4.25
C GLN A 66 -13.63 0.05 -4.97
N GLY A 67 -13.29 -1.18 -4.70
CA GLY A 67 -14.03 -2.30 -5.29
C GLY A 67 -13.18 -3.52 -5.57
N PHE A 68 -13.31 -4.06 -6.77
CA PHE A 68 -12.73 -5.33 -7.14
C PHE A 68 -11.95 -5.23 -8.45
N VAL A 69 -10.94 -6.09 -8.57
CA VAL A 69 -10.19 -6.27 -9.81
C VAL A 69 -10.61 -7.58 -10.46
N THR A 70 -10.70 -7.61 -11.78
CA THR A 70 -11.03 -8.79 -12.58
C THR A 70 -10.09 -8.93 -13.78
N LEU A 71 -9.93 -10.16 -14.27
CA LEU A 71 -9.27 -10.45 -15.55
C LEU A 71 -10.26 -10.42 -16.73
N ASP A 72 -11.56 -10.40 -16.44
CA ASP A 72 -12.60 -10.39 -17.46
C ASP A 72 -12.89 -8.99 -17.99
N GLU A 73 -13.12 -8.88 -19.29
CA GLU A 73 -13.37 -7.58 -19.94
C GLU A 73 -14.84 -7.14 -19.86
N ASP A 74 -15.74 -8.08 -19.59
CA ASP A 74 -17.17 -7.80 -19.51
C ASP A 74 -17.82 -8.44 -18.28
N PHE A 75 -18.90 -7.82 -17.82
CA PHE A 75 -19.59 -8.25 -16.61
C PHE A 75 -20.36 -9.58 -16.77
N ASP A 76 -20.81 -9.91 -17.96
CA ASP A 76 -21.55 -11.14 -18.19
C ASP A 76 -20.65 -12.36 -18.05
N SER A 77 -19.40 -12.27 -18.50
CA SER A 77 -18.36 -13.30 -18.25
C SER A 77 -18.12 -13.51 -16.76
N ILE A 78 -17.97 -12.43 -16.00
CA ILE A 78 -17.82 -12.50 -14.53
C ILE A 78 -19.03 -13.18 -13.89
N ARG A 79 -20.24 -12.76 -14.28
CA ARG A 79 -21.50 -13.30 -13.77
C ARG A 79 -21.65 -14.79 -14.05
N GLN A 80 -21.29 -15.23 -15.25
CA GLN A 80 -21.33 -16.65 -15.62
C GLN A 80 -20.36 -17.49 -14.76
N LYS A 81 -19.12 -17.00 -14.57
CA LYS A 81 -18.12 -17.68 -13.72
C LYS A 81 -18.56 -17.74 -12.25
N LEU A 82 -19.09 -16.65 -11.70
CA LEU A 82 -19.61 -16.61 -10.34
C LEU A 82 -20.81 -17.57 -10.18
N PHE A 83 -21.74 -17.57 -11.13
CA PHE A 83 -22.87 -18.49 -11.12
C PHE A 83 -22.41 -19.96 -11.11
N TYR A 84 -21.44 -20.29 -11.95
CA TYR A 84 -20.86 -21.62 -12.01
C TYR A 84 -20.17 -22.01 -10.70
N LEU A 85 -19.41 -21.12 -10.06
CA LEU A 85 -18.74 -21.37 -8.78
C LEU A 85 -19.73 -21.59 -7.63
N ILE A 86 -20.85 -20.88 -7.63
CA ILE A 86 -21.89 -21.01 -6.60
C ILE A 86 -22.60 -22.38 -6.72
N HIS A 87 -22.95 -22.82 -7.93
CA HIS A 87 -23.75 -24.02 -8.15
C HIS A 87 -22.93 -25.32 -8.17
N LYS A 88 -21.62 -25.24 -8.43
CA LYS A 88 -20.72 -26.40 -8.36
C LYS A 88 -20.17 -26.74 -6.96
N LYS A 89 -20.54 -26.02 -5.94
CA LYS A 89 -20.16 -26.35 -4.55
C LYS A 89 -20.68 -27.71 -4.07
N GLU A 90 -21.64 -28.29 -4.78
CA GLU A 90 -22.26 -29.58 -4.43
C GLU A 90 -21.46 -30.80 -4.94
N ASP A 91 -20.55 -30.67 -5.91
CA ASP A 91 -19.98 -31.81 -6.62
C ASP A 91 -18.56 -32.23 -6.26
N ASN A 92 -17.94 -31.76 -5.15
CA ASN A 92 -16.58 -32.15 -4.71
C ASN A 92 -15.48 -32.11 -5.80
N VAL A 93 -15.67 -31.35 -6.89
CA VAL A 93 -14.69 -31.21 -7.96
C VAL A 93 -13.67 -30.15 -7.53
N GLU A 94 -12.38 -30.52 -7.52
CA GLU A 94 -11.27 -29.60 -7.29
C GLU A 94 -11.48 -28.29 -8.04
N ARG A 95 -11.31 -27.16 -7.35
CA ARG A 95 -11.47 -25.83 -7.91
C ARG A 95 -10.44 -25.57 -9.01
N VAL A 96 -10.82 -25.90 -10.24
CA VAL A 96 -10.01 -25.65 -11.44
C VAL A 96 -10.06 -24.17 -11.86
N PHE A 97 -11.00 -23.39 -11.31
CA PHE A 97 -11.17 -21.98 -11.66
C PHE A 97 -10.70 -21.07 -10.51
N SER A 98 -9.77 -20.18 -10.81
CA SER A 98 -9.45 -19.03 -9.95
C SER A 98 -10.70 -18.17 -9.77
N ASP A 99 -10.85 -17.57 -8.59
CA ASP A 99 -11.93 -16.60 -8.35
C ASP A 99 -11.92 -15.53 -9.46
N PRO A 100 -13.05 -15.24 -10.12
CA PRO A 100 -13.10 -14.30 -11.26
C PRO A 100 -12.86 -12.84 -10.83
N ILE A 101 -12.91 -12.57 -9.54
CA ILE A 101 -12.70 -11.25 -8.97
C ILE A 101 -11.72 -11.33 -7.78
N SER A 102 -11.00 -10.25 -7.56
CA SER A 102 -10.08 -10.10 -6.42
C SER A 102 -10.82 -10.07 -5.06
N PRO A 103 -10.10 -10.10 -3.93
CA PRO A 103 -10.61 -9.50 -2.69
C PRO A 103 -11.03 -8.05 -2.93
N GLN A 104 -11.92 -7.53 -2.08
CA GLN A 104 -12.23 -6.11 -2.11
C GLN A 104 -10.95 -5.31 -1.82
N CYS A 105 -10.70 -4.31 -2.66
CA CYS A 105 -9.60 -3.37 -2.51
C CYS A 105 -10.15 -2.05 -1.94
N ASP A 106 -9.47 -1.51 -0.93
CA ASP A 106 -9.85 -0.25 -0.29
C ASP A 106 -9.72 0.92 -1.28
N ILE A 107 -8.64 0.93 -2.08
CA ILE A 107 -8.42 1.91 -3.14
C ILE A 107 -7.80 1.23 -4.36
N ILE A 108 -8.35 1.54 -5.53
CA ILE A 108 -7.82 1.17 -6.84
C ILE A 108 -7.55 2.46 -7.61
N LEU A 109 -6.30 2.65 -8.05
CA LEU A 109 -5.95 3.66 -9.05
C LEU A 109 -5.95 2.98 -10.40
N TYR A 110 -6.69 3.56 -11.35
CA TYR A 110 -6.85 2.97 -12.68
C TYR A 110 -6.99 4.01 -13.76
N ARG A 111 -6.73 3.59 -15.00
CA ARG A 111 -7.02 4.35 -16.23
C ARG A 111 -8.20 3.71 -16.95
N ASP A 112 -8.65 4.39 -17.98
CA ASP A 112 -9.77 3.96 -18.81
C ASP A 112 -11.11 3.83 -18.05
N LYS A 113 -11.81 2.72 -18.22
CA LYS A 113 -13.19 2.54 -17.75
C LYS A 113 -13.35 1.37 -16.80
N VAL A 114 -14.39 1.46 -15.98
CA VAL A 114 -14.82 0.32 -15.15
C VAL A 114 -15.54 -0.71 -16.01
N VAL A 115 -15.38 -1.99 -15.65
CA VAL A 115 -16.17 -3.09 -16.23
C VAL A 115 -17.62 -2.98 -15.77
N LYS A 116 -17.84 -2.68 -14.49
CA LYS A 116 -19.17 -2.47 -13.90
C LYS A 116 -19.08 -1.60 -12.65
N SER A 117 -20.08 -0.75 -12.46
CA SER A 117 -20.23 0.08 -11.26
C SER A 117 -21.49 -0.31 -10.48
N PHE A 118 -21.37 -0.32 -9.15
CA PHE A 118 -22.46 -0.53 -8.19
C PHE A 118 -22.40 0.58 -7.13
N GLY A 119 -22.88 1.76 -7.49
CA GLY A 119 -22.76 2.95 -6.64
C GLY A 119 -21.31 3.40 -6.50
N GLU A 120 -20.74 3.27 -5.29
CA GLU A 120 -19.34 3.63 -5.01
C GLU A 120 -18.36 2.48 -5.18
N ILE A 121 -18.85 1.28 -5.52
CA ILE A 121 -18.03 0.07 -5.69
C ILE A 121 -17.92 -0.23 -7.17
N ASP A 122 -16.68 -0.29 -7.66
CA ASP A 122 -16.39 -0.56 -9.05
C ASP A 122 -15.71 -1.92 -9.23
N ILE A 123 -15.95 -2.54 -10.39
CA ILE A 123 -15.16 -3.66 -10.89
C ILE A 123 -14.29 -3.13 -12.02
N VAL A 124 -12.97 -3.25 -11.85
CA VAL A 124 -11.96 -2.72 -12.78
C VAL A 124 -11.19 -3.89 -13.41
N ASN A 125 -10.90 -3.80 -14.71
CA ASN A 125 -10.05 -4.80 -15.35
C ASN A 125 -8.60 -4.65 -14.88
N ALA A 126 -7.93 -5.76 -14.61
CA ALA A 126 -6.55 -5.77 -14.12
C ALA A 126 -5.57 -5.03 -15.02
N LYS A 127 -5.78 -5.06 -16.35
CA LYS A 127 -4.93 -4.35 -17.32
C LYS A 127 -4.96 -2.83 -17.19
N ASP A 128 -6.06 -2.29 -16.65
CA ASP A 128 -6.28 -0.86 -16.48
C ASP A 128 -5.86 -0.36 -15.10
N VAL A 129 -5.54 -1.29 -14.18
CA VAL A 129 -5.09 -0.95 -12.81
C VAL A 129 -3.66 -0.45 -12.82
N VAL A 130 -3.45 0.73 -12.30
CA VAL A 130 -2.12 1.33 -12.07
C VAL A 130 -1.52 0.81 -10.78
N CYS A 131 -2.28 0.85 -9.70
CA CYS A 131 -1.89 0.28 -8.41
C CYS A 131 -3.11 0.05 -7.50
N VAL A 132 -2.89 -0.72 -6.43
CA VAL A 132 -3.85 -0.93 -5.36
C VAL A 132 -3.25 -0.45 -4.04
N ILE A 133 -4.07 0.21 -3.20
CA ILE A 133 -3.63 0.70 -1.90
C ILE A 133 -4.58 0.16 -0.83
N GLU A 134 -4.02 -0.56 0.11
CA GLU A 134 -4.72 -1.02 1.31
C GLU A 134 -4.61 0.07 2.40
N VAL A 135 -5.73 0.46 2.99
CA VAL A 135 -5.80 1.52 3.99
C VAL A 135 -6.12 0.93 5.36
N LYS A 136 -5.32 1.25 6.36
CA LYS A 136 -5.52 0.78 7.73
C LYS A 136 -5.51 1.93 8.72
N CYS A 137 -6.55 2.00 9.58
CA CYS A 137 -6.52 2.92 10.73
C CYS A 137 -5.40 2.56 11.70
N SER A 138 -5.17 1.26 11.90
CA SER A 138 -4.02 0.70 12.60
C SER A 138 -3.79 -0.73 12.12
N ILE A 139 -2.58 -1.24 12.30
CA ILE A 139 -2.24 -2.59 11.86
C ILE A 139 -1.49 -3.35 12.94
N ASN A 140 -1.81 -4.62 13.10
CA ASN A 140 -1.05 -5.58 13.89
C ASN A 140 -0.52 -6.69 12.99
N ARG A 141 0.28 -7.62 13.54
CA ARG A 141 0.88 -8.72 12.78
C ARG A 141 -0.17 -9.54 12.01
N LYS A 142 -1.33 -9.86 12.63
CA LYS A 142 -2.39 -10.62 11.97
C LYS A 142 -2.95 -9.84 10.78
N GLY A 143 -3.32 -8.57 11.00
CA GLY A 143 -3.82 -7.73 9.92
C GLY A 143 -2.80 -7.52 8.79
N PHE A 144 -1.51 -7.48 9.12
CA PHE A 144 -0.46 -7.43 8.10
C PHE A 144 -0.41 -8.71 7.26
N LYS A 145 -0.51 -9.90 7.88
CA LYS A 145 -0.62 -11.18 7.17
C LYS A 145 -1.84 -11.23 6.26
N ASP A 146 -2.98 -10.75 6.74
CA ASP A 146 -4.22 -10.72 5.95
C ASP A 146 -4.04 -9.83 4.70
N VAL A 147 -3.38 -8.67 4.83
CA VAL A 147 -3.05 -7.80 3.69
C VAL A 147 -2.12 -8.51 2.71
N LEU A 148 -1.06 -9.16 3.16
CA LEU A 148 -0.16 -9.91 2.27
C LEU A 148 -0.88 -11.04 1.54
N SER A 149 -1.81 -11.74 2.22
CA SER A 149 -2.64 -12.77 1.57
C SER A 149 -3.50 -12.18 0.44
N ASN A 150 -4.10 -11.00 0.65
CA ASN A 150 -4.84 -10.27 -0.39
C ASN A 150 -3.92 -9.86 -1.54
N PHE A 151 -2.74 -9.35 -1.23
CA PHE A 151 -1.74 -8.96 -2.23
C PHE A 151 -1.25 -10.14 -3.06
N LYS A 152 -1.11 -11.34 -2.46
CA LYS A 152 -0.78 -12.57 -3.20
C LYS A 152 -1.84 -12.88 -4.26
N ARG A 153 -3.13 -12.74 -3.92
CA ARG A 153 -4.23 -12.92 -4.89
C ARG A 153 -4.20 -11.86 -5.99
N LEU A 154 -3.93 -10.60 -5.66
CA LEU A 154 -3.80 -9.52 -6.64
C LEU A 154 -2.58 -9.73 -7.57
N SER A 155 -1.44 -10.20 -7.03
CA SER A 155 -0.26 -10.51 -7.82
C SER A 155 -0.53 -11.64 -8.84
N ALA A 156 -1.30 -12.66 -8.44
CA ALA A 156 -1.74 -13.72 -9.36
C ALA A 156 -2.64 -13.19 -10.49
N MET A 157 -3.24 -12.02 -10.33
CA MET A 157 -3.99 -11.30 -11.36
C MET A 157 -3.14 -10.30 -12.16
N GLY A 158 -1.81 -10.27 -11.94
CA GLY A 158 -0.88 -9.39 -12.64
C GLY A 158 -0.69 -8.01 -12.02
N ILE A 159 -1.30 -7.72 -10.87
CA ILE A 159 -1.13 -6.43 -10.18
C ILE A 159 0.23 -6.37 -9.51
N GLN A 160 1.10 -5.54 -10.04
CA GLN A 160 2.47 -5.36 -9.56
C GLN A 160 2.56 -4.37 -8.40
N ASN A 161 1.97 -3.19 -8.55
CA ASN A 161 2.10 -2.08 -7.63
C ASN A 161 1.06 -2.14 -6.52
N LYS A 162 1.49 -2.45 -5.31
CA LYS A 162 0.65 -2.59 -4.12
C LYS A 162 1.21 -1.78 -2.98
N TYR A 163 0.36 -0.99 -2.33
CA TYR A 163 0.76 -0.06 -1.29
C TYR A 163 -0.04 -0.28 -0.01
N ILE A 164 0.56 0.05 1.13
CA ILE A 164 -0.14 0.08 2.42
C ILE A 164 -0.07 1.48 3.00
N PHE A 165 -1.22 2.06 3.31
CA PHE A 165 -1.35 3.34 3.98
C PHE A 165 -1.89 3.14 5.40
N ILE A 166 -1.15 3.58 6.42
CA ILE A 166 -1.50 3.34 7.83
C ILE A 166 -1.56 4.68 8.56
N TYR A 167 -2.74 5.04 9.07
CA TYR A 167 -2.92 6.25 9.88
C TYR A 167 -2.13 6.18 11.18
N ASN A 168 -2.38 5.14 11.99
CA ASN A 168 -1.71 4.89 13.27
C ASN A 168 -0.81 3.66 13.16
N ALA A 169 0.31 3.84 12.54
CA ALA A 169 1.30 2.81 12.35
C ALA A 169 2.00 2.44 13.68
N PRO A 170 2.40 1.18 13.86
CA PRO A 170 3.33 0.81 14.91
C PRO A 170 4.67 1.53 14.69
N ASN A 171 5.57 1.47 15.68
CA ASN A 171 6.94 1.91 15.44
C ASN A 171 7.62 1.04 14.37
N TYR A 172 8.67 1.58 13.78
CA TYR A 172 9.42 0.95 12.69
C TYR A 172 9.85 -0.48 13.01
N ASP A 173 10.49 -0.72 14.19
CA ASP A 173 11.00 -2.03 14.58
C ASP A 173 9.87 -3.05 14.73
N THR A 174 8.73 -2.63 15.25
CA THR A 174 7.55 -3.47 15.35
C THR A 174 7.03 -3.84 13.96
N LEU A 175 6.92 -2.88 13.03
CA LEU A 175 6.48 -3.16 11.67
C LEU A 175 7.47 -4.06 10.94
N LYS A 176 8.78 -3.78 11.07
CA LYS A 176 9.85 -4.64 10.56
C LYS A 176 9.68 -6.08 11.04
N SER A 177 9.39 -6.26 12.34
CA SER A 177 9.20 -7.60 12.90
C SER A 177 8.04 -8.40 12.29
N TYR A 178 7.08 -7.73 11.61
CA TYR A 178 5.96 -8.42 10.96
C TYR A 178 6.38 -9.18 9.70
N PHE A 179 7.50 -8.82 9.10
CA PHE A 179 8.05 -9.52 7.94
C PHE A 179 8.72 -10.84 8.31
N TYR A 180 9.06 -11.05 9.58
CA TYR A 180 9.77 -12.25 10.03
C TYR A 180 8.85 -13.20 10.80
N PRO A 181 9.13 -14.50 10.80
CA PRO A 181 8.43 -15.45 11.67
C PRO A 181 8.59 -15.06 13.14
N LYS A 182 7.61 -15.41 13.97
CA LYS A 182 7.78 -15.28 15.42
C LYS A 182 8.89 -16.22 15.88
N GLN A 183 9.90 -15.67 16.53
CA GLN A 183 10.82 -16.47 17.31
C GLN A 183 10.14 -16.81 18.64
N ASP A 184 9.65 -18.01 18.78
CA ASP A 184 9.22 -18.52 20.09
C ASP A 184 10.46 -18.86 20.89
N LYS A 185 10.72 -18.10 21.95
CA LYS A 185 11.74 -18.43 22.95
C LYS A 185 11.22 -19.60 23.80
N MET A 186 11.47 -20.80 23.37
CA MET A 186 11.39 -21.97 24.25
C MET A 186 12.81 -22.39 24.64
N ASN A 187 13.15 -22.19 25.93
CA ASN A 187 14.32 -22.73 26.59
C ASN A 187 15.68 -22.50 25.88
N ASP A 188 16.11 -21.23 25.78
CA ASP A 188 17.46 -20.84 25.28
C ASP A 188 17.92 -21.43 23.93
N GLU A 189 17.14 -22.29 23.31
CA GLU A 189 17.32 -22.74 21.94
C GLU A 189 16.37 -21.93 21.02
N VAL A 190 16.94 -21.26 20.04
CA VAL A 190 16.20 -20.59 18.97
C VAL A 190 15.61 -21.71 18.11
N VAL A 191 14.39 -22.15 18.42
CA VAL A 191 13.63 -23.01 17.52
C VAL A 191 13.10 -22.09 16.42
N VAL A 192 13.78 -22.07 15.30
CA VAL A 192 13.25 -21.52 14.05
C VAL A 192 12.15 -22.50 13.63
N ASP A 193 10.90 -22.07 13.68
CA ASP A 193 9.77 -22.84 13.15
C ASP A 193 9.88 -22.85 11.61
N ASP A 194 10.56 -23.86 11.10
CA ASP A 194 11.07 -23.97 9.73
C ASP A 194 9.98 -24.12 8.66
N GLY A 195 8.72 -24.05 8.98
CA GLY A 195 7.81 -24.49 7.94
C GLY A 195 6.45 -23.81 7.84
N ALA A 196 5.85 -23.41 8.93
CA ALA A 196 4.42 -23.12 8.88
C ALA A 196 4.05 -21.63 8.97
N ASN A 197 4.99 -20.74 9.23
CA ASN A 197 4.72 -19.33 9.56
C ASN A 197 5.60 -18.27 8.90
N ALA A 198 6.38 -18.62 7.89
CA ALA A 198 7.04 -17.61 7.07
C ALA A 198 5.95 -16.70 6.48
N LEU A 199 6.07 -15.37 6.70
CA LEU A 199 5.12 -14.40 6.17
C LEU A 199 5.18 -14.31 4.65
N TYR A 200 6.20 -14.90 4.05
CA TYR A 200 6.42 -14.94 2.61
C TYR A 200 7.11 -16.27 2.23
N ASP A 201 6.72 -16.83 1.10
CA ASP A 201 7.43 -17.94 0.48
C ASP A 201 8.74 -17.39 -0.09
N HIS A 202 9.89 -17.94 0.31
CA HIS A 202 11.18 -17.62 -0.28
C HIS A 202 11.12 -17.86 -1.80
N GLY A 203 11.29 -16.78 -2.57
CA GLY A 203 11.31 -16.80 -4.05
C GLY A 203 10.05 -16.27 -4.74
N ASP A 204 8.98 -15.94 -4.01
CA ASP A 204 7.82 -15.21 -4.58
C ASP A 204 7.63 -13.89 -3.86
N GLU A 205 8.38 -12.87 -4.25
CA GLU A 205 8.35 -11.53 -3.65
C GLU A 205 7.30 -10.62 -4.30
N THR A 206 6.67 -11.12 -5.37
CA THR A 206 5.73 -10.34 -6.17
C THR A 206 4.52 -9.84 -5.40
N TYR A 207 4.18 -10.49 -4.28
CA TYR A 207 3.04 -10.11 -3.45
C TYR A 207 3.38 -9.12 -2.33
N LEU A 208 4.63 -8.77 -2.16
CA LEU A 208 5.04 -7.79 -1.16
C LEU A 208 4.62 -6.37 -1.57
N PRO A 209 4.31 -5.47 -0.61
CA PRO A 209 3.96 -4.10 -0.94
C PRO A 209 5.15 -3.33 -1.50
N SER A 210 4.93 -2.56 -2.58
CA SER A 210 5.94 -1.66 -3.16
C SER A 210 6.35 -0.57 -2.17
N ALA A 211 5.40 -0.07 -1.37
CA ALA A 211 5.71 0.82 -0.25
C ALA A 211 4.68 0.74 0.88
N ILE A 212 5.11 1.10 2.09
CA ILE A 212 4.30 1.18 3.30
C ILE A 212 4.54 2.53 3.97
N ILE A 213 3.47 3.32 4.14
CA ILE A 213 3.55 4.60 4.86
C ILE A 213 2.91 4.50 6.25
N GLY A 214 3.61 5.00 7.27
CA GLY A 214 3.11 5.22 8.60
C GLY A 214 2.96 6.71 8.90
N VAL A 215 1.75 7.26 8.73
CA VAL A 215 1.53 8.72 8.73
C VAL A 215 1.82 9.35 10.10
N ASN A 216 1.31 8.75 11.18
CA ASN A 216 1.51 9.27 12.55
C ASN A 216 2.96 9.16 13.06
N ARG A 217 3.78 8.35 12.41
CA ARG A 217 5.19 8.14 12.74
C ARG A 217 6.13 8.76 11.72
N ASP A 218 5.55 9.32 10.66
CA ASP A 218 6.25 9.99 9.56
C ASP A 218 7.43 9.16 9.01
N TYR A 219 7.13 7.91 8.65
CA TYR A 219 8.06 7.03 7.96
C TYR A 219 7.44 6.44 6.69
N LEU A 220 8.30 6.13 5.73
CA LEU A 220 7.98 5.40 4.50
C LEU A 220 8.98 4.25 4.35
N LEU A 221 8.47 3.05 4.13
CA LEU A 221 9.25 1.89 3.68
C LEU A 221 9.02 1.72 2.18
N CYS A 222 10.07 1.73 1.39
CA CYS A 222 10.01 1.42 -0.03
C CYS A 222 10.75 0.12 -0.29
N GLN A 223 10.16 -0.77 -1.11
CA GLN A 223 10.82 -1.94 -1.63
C GLN A 223 11.97 -1.51 -2.55
N ASP A 224 13.17 -2.03 -2.32
CA ASP A 224 14.35 -1.71 -3.12
C ASP A 224 15.40 -2.83 -2.97
N PHE A 225 16.38 -2.83 -3.85
CA PHE A 225 17.53 -3.71 -3.74
C PHE A 225 18.46 -3.23 -2.61
N ILE A 226 18.99 -4.18 -1.86
CA ILE A 226 19.87 -3.85 -0.74
C ILE A 226 21.21 -3.35 -1.28
N VAL A 227 21.66 -2.22 -0.77
CA VAL A 227 22.97 -1.65 -1.13
C VAL A 227 24.09 -2.64 -0.77
N GLY A 228 24.86 -3.04 -1.77
CA GLY A 228 25.94 -4.04 -1.63
C GLY A 228 25.53 -5.50 -1.87
N GLU A 229 24.23 -5.78 -1.99
CA GLU A 229 23.68 -7.10 -2.28
C GLU A 229 22.60 -7.00 -3.37
N PRO A 230 22.99 -6.75 -4.64
CA PRO A 230 22.05 -6.42 -5.72
C PRO A 230 21.04 -7.52 -6.06
N ASP A 231 21.30 -8.75 -5.61
CA ASP A 231 20.40 -9.89 -5.82
C ASP A 231 19.40 -10.07 -4.66
N LYS A 232 19.49 -9.23 -3.62
CA LYS A 232 18.58 -9.32 -2.48
C LYS A 232 17.63 -8.13 -2.43
N LEU A 233 16.35 -8.45 -2.49
CA LEU A 233 15.29 -7.49 -2.28
C LEU A 233 15.08 -7.21 -0.79
N GLY A 234 14.77 -5.98 -0.47
CA GLY A 234 14.52 -5.55 0.90
C GLY A 234 13.64 -4.32 0.96
N TYR A 235 13.66 -3.66 2.10
CA TYR A 235 13.01 -2.37 2.28
C TYR A 235 13.99 -1.32 2.75
N VAL A 236 13.94 -0.18 2.10
CA VAL A 236 14.63 1.03 2.55
C VAL A 236 13.64 1.87 3.35
N ALA A 237 14.03 2.24 4.56
CA ALA A 237 13.24 3.09 5.43
C ALA A 237 13.64 4.55 5.27
N TYR A 238 12.68 5.38 4.94
CA TYR A 238 12.83 6.84 4.97
C TYR A 238 12.16 7.37 6.23
N ARG A 239 12.93 8.02 7.08
CA ARG A 239 12.44 8.68 8.30
C ARG A 239 12.92 10.10 8.33
N LEU A 240 12.09 10.98 8.84
CA LEU A 240 12.47 12.37 9.05
C LEU A 240 13.10 12.53 10.42
N THR A 241 14.26 13.20 10.47
CA THR A 241 14.82 13.63 11.75
C THR A 241 14.04 14.81 12.29
N LYS A 242 14.00 14.92 13.63
CA LYS A 242 13.40 16.07 14.33
C LYS A 242 14.00 17.41 13.89
N GLU A 243 15.24 17.42 13.40
CA GLU A 243 15.95 18.64 13.00
C GLU A 243 15.58 19.14 11.60
N LYS A 244 15.07 18.23 10.73
CA LYS A 244 14.73 18.56 9.33
C LYS A 244 13.22 18.35 9.04
N ALA A 245 12.38 18.75 9.95
CA ALA A 245 10.91 18.54 9.95
C ALA A 245 10.15 19.20 8.76
N ASN A 246 10.81 19.44 7.63
CA ASN A 246 10.23 20.13 6.48
C ASN A 246 9.71 19.18 5.37
N LEU A 247 10.00 17.88 5.46
CA LEU A 247 9.50 16.87 4.52
C LEU A 247 8.47 16.00 5.23
N SER A 248 7.35 15.73 4.59
CA SER A 248 6.40 14.72 5.03
C SER A 248 6.61 13.44 4.25
N CYS A 249 6.64 12.28 4.92
CA CYS A 249 6.63 10.99 4.25
C CYS A 249 5.42 10.82 3.32
N LEU A 250 4.35 11.58 3.55
CA LEU A 250 3.21 11.65 2.64
C LEU A 250 3.60 12.20 1.26
N LYS A 251 4.51 13.20 1.20
CA LYS A 251 5.04 13.71 -0.08
C LYS A 251 5.82 12.63 -0.82
N LEU A 252 6.68 11.91 -0.11
CA LEU A 252 7.46 10.81 -0.67
C LEU A 252 6.56 9.69 -1.20
N PHE A 253 5.54 9.35 -0.44
CA PHE A 253 4.55 8.35 -0.84
C PHE A 253 3.81 8.78 -2.12
N LEU A 254 3.36 10.03 -2.21
CA LEU A 254 2.76 10.55 -3.44
C LEU A 254 3.75 10.54 -4.61
N SER A 255 5.02 10.89 -4.36
CA SER A 255 6.05 10.82 -5.40
C SER A 255 6.21 9.42 -5.96
N SER A 256 6.17 8.39 -5.11
CA SER A 256 6.23 6.99 -5.55
C SER A 256 4.98 6.58 -6.37
N LEU A 257 3.81 7.11 -6.02
CA LEU A 257 2.60 6.90 -6.81
C LEU A 257 2.68 7.58 -8.18
N PHE A 258 3.18 8.81 -8.25
CA PHE A 258 3.37 9.53 -9.52
C PHE A 258 4.32 8.81 -10.45
N GLN A 259 5.42 8.24 -9.96
CA GLN A 259 6.34 7.43 -10.78
C GLN A 259 5.63 6.26 -11.46
N VAL A 260 4.83 5.53 -10.70
CA VAL A 260 4.06 4.40 -11.23
C VAL A 260 2.97 4.86 -12.22
N ILE A 261 2.33 5.99 -11.94
CA ILE A 261 1.31 6.58 -12.82
C ILE A 261 1.93 7.01 -14.15
N GLU A 262 3.10 7.63 -14.13
CA GLU A 262 3.78 8.10 -15.34
C GLU A 262 4.44 6.96 -16.13
N GLY A 263 4.58 5.78 -15.53
CA GLY A 263 5.25 4.63 -16.14
C GLY A 263 6.75 4.86 -16.31
N GLU A 264 7.33 5.76 -15.50
CA GLU A 264 8.74 6.08 -15.54
C GLU A 264 9.52 5.16 -14.59
N ASP A 265 10.31 4.25 -15.17
CA ASP A 265 11.33 3.48 -14.43
C ASP A 265 12.52 4.38 -14.01
N ASP A 266 12.57 5.62 -14.51
CA ASP A 266 13.68 6.54 -14.27
C ASP A 266 13.46 7.39 -13.01
N ILE A 267 14.02 6.91 -11.90
CA ILE A 267 14.06 7.61 -10.60
C ILE A 267 14.65 9.04 -10.72
N SER A 268 15.38 9.34 -11.80
CA SER A 268 16.00 10.67 -11.99
C SER A 268 15.00 11.77 -12.36
N LYS A 269 13.82 11.42 -12.87
CA LYS A 269 12.76 12.37 -13.26
C LYS A 269 11.67 12.50 -12.19
N LYS A 270 12.04 12.66 -10.94
CA LYS A 270 11.08 12.79 -9.84
C LYS A 270 10.22 14.05 -10.01
N PRO A 271 8.87 13.92 -9.97
CA PRO A 271 7.95 15.07 -10.11
C PRO A 271 8.13 16.12 -9.01
N PHE A 272 8.74 15.73 -7.91
CA PHE A 272 9.17 16.61 -6.84
C PHE A 272 10.70 16.54 -6.76
N GLU A 273 11.39 17.64 -7.03
CA GLU A 273 12.84 17.76 -6.72
C GLU A 273 13.02 17.46 -5.22
N MET A 274 13.55 16.28 -4.91
CA MET A 274 13.86 15.88 -3.55
C MET A 274 15.35 16.13 -3.31
N ASP A 275 15.65 16.91 -2.29
CA ASP A 275 17.02 17.07 -1.83
C ASP A 275 17.32 15.84 -0.97
N PHE A 276 18.05 14.86 -1.54
CA PHE A 276 18.42 13.62 -0.86
C PHE A 276 19.25 13.86 0.40
N ASP A 277 19.95 15.01 0.48
CA ASP A 277 20.74 15.41 1.65
C ASP A 277 19.86 15.62 2.91
N ASP A 278 18.54 15.77 2.73
CA ASP A 278 17.58 15.93 3.81
C ASP A 278 16.96 14.64 4.30
N MET A 279 17.27 13.50 3.66
CA MET A 279 16.77 12.20 4.05
C MET A 279 17.80 11.43 4.87
N ILE A 280 17.38 10.94 6.03
CA ILE A 280 18.13 9.88 6.68
C ILE A 280 17.63 8.56 6.13
N PHE A 281 18.53 7.87 5.44
CA PHE A 281 18.41 6.46 5.18
C PHE A 281 18.61 5.72 6.51
N ASP A 282 17.50 5.38 7.16
CA ASP A 282 17.55 4.60 8.38
C ASP A 282 17.40 3.14 8.01
N TYR A 283 18.52 2.49 7.70
CA TYR A 283 18.68 1.07 7.50
C TYR A 283 17.79 0.39 6.43
N SER A 284 18.47 -0.22 5.47
CA SER A 284 17.88 -1.30 4.69
C SER A 284 17.82 -2.56 5.56
N PHE A 285 16.74 -3.31 5.48
CA PHE A 285 16.68 -4.66 6.00
C PHE A 285 16.38 -5.63 4.86
N GLY A 286 17.22 -6.66 4.72
CA GLY A 286 16.97 -7.75 3.80
C GLY A 286 15.77 -8.56 4.24
N LEU A 287 15.05 -9.09 3.28
CA LEU A 287 13.98 -10.07 3.53
C LEU A 287 14.58 -11.48 3.76
N TYR A 288 15.87 -11.65 3.45
CA TYR A 288 16.64 -12.87 3.61
C TYR A 288 17.72 -12.66 4.67
N ASN A 289 17.85 -13.63 5.57
CA ASN A 289 19.00 -13.78 6.45
C ASN A 289 20.01 -14.73 5.83
#